data_75b4f0b063179fe900a2afa166535799
#
_entry.id   75b4f0b063179fe900a2afa166535799
#
_cell.length_a   1.000
_cell.length_b   1.000
_cell.length_c   1.000
_cell.angle_alpha   90.00
_cell.angle_beta   90.00
_cell.angle_gamma   90.00
#
_symmetry.space_group_name_H-M   'P 1'
#
loop_
_entity.id
_entity.type
_entity.pdbx_description
1 polymer ?
#
loop_
_entity_poly.entity_id
_entity_poly.type
_entity_poly.pdbx_seq_one_letter_code
_entity_poly.pdbx_strand_id
1 'polypeptide(L)'
;MRKGIVQLVAIGIVLGVLVTLVAVLFQWLPTSASEEFDRIQDIYWFATVMSIAIFALVGAVILYSVWKWRVPLDDDADGPPIHGHTGLEIAWTAVPAILVIALGIVSAIVMSENGRAGDRPLQVNAIGQQFAWKFKYSDYGDLTTGELVLPVNREAKFTMTAVDVIHSFWVPNFGQKMDAVPGIETTILVTPTRVGEYEVVCAELCGLGHATMRAKARVVTQAEFDEWVQEKRA
;
A
#
# COMPACT_ATOMS: atom_id res chain seq x y z
N MET A 1 6.20 -43.69 1.78
CA MET A 1 5.54 -42.50 2.37
C MET A 1 6.52 -41.52 3.02
N ARG A 2 7.36 -41.86 4.01
CA ARG A 2 8.29 -40.90 4.66
C ARG A 2 9.22 -40.13 3.71
N LYS A 3 9.85 -40.79 2.73
CA LYS A 3 10.76 -40.11 1.76
C LYS A 3 10.07 -39.09 0.92
N GLY A 4 8.85 -39.33 0.46
CA GLY A 4 8.07 -38.35 -0.34
C GLY A 4 7.69 -37.10 0.43
N ILE A 5 7.28 -37.27 1.69
CA ILE A 5 6.96 -36.12 2.57
C ILE A 5 8.21 -35.26 2.83
N VAL A 6 9.37 -35.90 3.07
CA VAL A 6 10.64 -35.18 3.27
C VAL A 6 11.03 -34.38 2.03
N GLN A 7 10.88 -34.95 0.85
CA GLN A 7 11.15 -34.27 -0.42
C GLN A 7 10.21 -33.08 -0.63
N LEU A 8 8.91 -33.24 -0.40
CA LEU A 8 7.92 -32.20 -0.50
C LEU A 8 8.24 -31.03 0.44
N VAL A 9 8.52 -31.32 1.71
CA VAL A 9 8.89 -30.33 2.71
C VAL A 9 10.19 -29.61 2.33
N ALA A 10 11.20 -30.34 1.83
CA ALA A 10 12.46 -29.75 1.39
C ALA A 10 12.25 -28.75 0.23
N ILE A 11 11.43 -29.12 -0.77
CA ILE A 11 11.09 -28.23 -1.89
C ILE A 11 10.37 -26.97 -1.35
N GLY A 12 9.41 -27.13 -0.42
CA GLY A 12 8.67 -26.01 0.17
C GLY A 12 9.59 -25.07 0.96
N ILE A 13 10.53 -25.60 1.74
CA ILE A 13 11.52 -24.80 2.48
C ILE A 13 12.40 -24.02 1.49
N VAL A 14 12.92 -24.66 0.45
CA VAL A 14 13.78 -24.01 -0.55
C VAL A 14 13.00 -22.87 -1.24
N LEU A 15 11.77 -23.12 -1.68
CA LEU A 15 10.93 -22.09 -2.30
C LEU A 15 10.64 -20.96 -1.32
N GLY A 16 10.24 -21.26 -0.10
CA GLY A 16 9.97 -20.28 0.94
C GLY A 16 11.18 -19.39 1.22
N VAL A 17 12.38 -19.98 1.35
CA VAL A 17 13.63 -19.23 1.55
C VAL A 17 13.93 -18.34 0.35
N LEU A 18 13.85 -18.86 -0.87
CA LEU A 18 14.13 -18.07 -2.08
C LEU A 18 13.20 -16.87 -2.22
N VAL A 19 11.88 -17.06 -2.03
CA VAL A 19 10.91 -15.96 -2.12
C VAL A 19 11.07 -14.99 -0.98
N THR A 20 11.37 -15.45 0.23
CA THR A 20 11.68 -14.58 1.38
C THR A 20 12.92 -13.71 1.09
N LEU A 21 13.98 -14.30 0.53
CA LEU A 21 15.17 -13.53 0.14
C LEU A 21 14.81 -12.44 -0.88
N VAL A 22 14.01 -12.75 -1.90
CA VAL A 22 13.53 -11.74 -2.85
C VAL A 22 12.71 -10.67 -2.14
N ALA A 23 11.81 -11.05 -1.22
CA ALA A 23 10.96 -10.11 -0.50
C ALA A 23 11.75 -9.13 0.39
N VAL A 24 12.86 -9.56 1.00
CA VAL A 24 13.65 -8.72 1.92
C VAL A 24 14.84 -8.02 1.28
N LEU A 25 15.39 -8.54 0.17
CA LEU A 25 16.55 -7.95 -0.51
C LEU A 25 16.18 -6.79 -1.43
N PHE A 26 14.94 -6.72 -1.89
CA PHE A 26 14.47 -5.64 -2.74
C PHE A 26 13.60 -4.67 -1.93
N GLN A 27 13.78 -3.38 -2.16
CA GLN A 27 12.95 -2.34 -1.57
C GLN A 27 11.67 -2.17 -2.40
N TRP A 28 10.58 -2.81 -1.97
CA TRP A 28 9.28 -2.78 -2.67
C TRP A 28 8.47 -1.52 -2.38
N LEU A 29 8.66 -0.95 -1.20
CA LEU A 29 7.92 0.21 -0.75
C LEU A 29 8.87 1.40 -0.57
N PRO A 30 8.41 2.64 -0.80
CA PRO A 30 9.18 3.82 -0.43
C PRO A 30 9.43 3.85 1.08
N THR A 31 10.43 4.61 1.50
CA THR A 31 10.69 4.83 2.92
C THR A 31 9.49 5.55 3.55
N SER A 32 8.94 4.98 4.62
CA SER A 32 7.82 5.60 5.32
C SER A 32 8.23 6.96 5.93
N ALA A 33 7.30 7.91 5.82
CA ALA A 33 7.42 9.25 6.40
C ALA A 33 6.12 9.72 7.06
N SER A 34 5.18 8.81 7.36
CA SER A 34 3.97 9.10 8.12
C SER A 34 3.57 7.93 9.01
N GLU A 35 2.83 8.21 10.09
CA GLU A 35 2.30 7.18 10.99
C GLU A 35 1.33 6.24 10.27
N GLU A 36 0.50 6.79 9.38
CA GLU A 36 -0.48 6.04 8.61
C GLU A 36 0.20 5.03 7.69
N PHE A 37 1.34 5.40 7.10
CA PHE A 37 2.10 4.50 6.24
C PHE A 37 2.79 3.39 7.04
N ASP A 38 3.27 3.67 8.25
CA ASP A 38 3.84 2.64 9.12
C ASP A 38 2.79 1.55 9.39
N ARG A 39 1.56 1.92 9.75
CA ARG A 39 0.45 0.96 9.95
C ARG A 39 0.10 0.18 8.67
N ILE A 40 0.15 0.83 7.50
CA ILE A 40 -0.08 0.18 6.21
C ILE A 40 1.05 -0.80 5.88
N GLN A 41 2.31 -0.47 6.19
CA GLN A 41 3.44 -1.37 6.00
C GLN A 41 3.33 -2.64 6.83
N ASP A 42 2.82 -2.57 8.05
CA ASP A 42 2.58 -3.74 8.90
C ASP A 42 1.59 -4.72 8.24
N ILE A 43 0.48 -4.20 7.68
CA ILE A 43 -0.48 -5.02 6.92
C ILE A 43 0.18 -5.63 5.67
N TYR A 44 0.95 -4.83 4.96
CA TYR A 44 1.67 -5.29 3.76
C TYR A 44 2.59 -6.48 4.09
N TRP A 45 3.39 -6.37 5.15
CA TRP A 45 4.29 -7.45 5.55
C TRP A 45 3.54 -8.66 6.09
N PHE A 46 2.46 -8.47 6.83
CA PHE A 46 1.58 -9.56 7.26
C PHE A 46 1.02 -10.33 6.06
N ALA A 47 0.46 -9.62 5.07
CA ALA A 47 -0.04 -10.22 3.84
C ALA A 47 1.07 -10.91 3.03
N THR A 48 2.27 -10.32 2.98
CA THR A 48 3.43 -10.87 2.29
C THR A 48 3.88 -12.20 2.91
N VAL A 49 3.99 -12.27 4.23
CA VAL A 49 4.36 -13.51 4.95
C VAL A 49 3.33 -14.62 4.70
N MET A 50 2.04 -14.29 4.77
CA MET A 50 0.97 -15.26 4.43
C MET A 50 1.09 -15.75 2.99
N SER A 51 1.32 -14.83 2.05
CA SER A 51 1.46 -15.15 0.62
C SER A 51 2.67 -16.04 0.35
N ILE A 52 3.81 -15.81 1.00
CA ILE A 52 5.00 -16.63 0.88
C ILE A 52 4.72 -18.05 1.37
N ALA A 53 4.03 -18.22 2.52
CA ALA A 53 3.70 -19.53 3.07
C ALA A 53 2.79 -20.33 2.12
N ILE A 54 1.74 -19.69 1.59
CA ILE A 54 0.82 -20.32 0.63
C ILE A 54 1.53 -20.65 -0.68
N PHE A 55 2.32 -19.71 -1.21
CA PHE A 55 3.09 -19.92 -2.45
C PHE A 55 4.08 -21.08 -2.31
N ALA A 56 4.83 -21.15 -1.20
CA ALA A 56 5.77 -22.21 -0.95
C ALA A 56 5.08 -23.57 -0.85
N LEU A 57 3.94 -23.64 -0.16
CA LEU A 57 3.15 -24.88 -0.03
C LEU A 57 2.61 -25.35 -1.38
N VAL A 58 1.91 -24.48 -2.09
CA VAL A 58 1.28 -24.82 -3.38
C VAL A 58 2.34 -25.11 -4.45
N GLY A 59 3.39 -24.28 -4.51
CA GLY A 59 4.52 -24.47 -5.42
C GLY A 59 5.25 -25.79 -5.16
N ALA A 60 5.46 -26.18 -3.91
CA ALA A 60 6.05 -27.46 -3.55
C ALA A 60 5.21 -28.65 -4.02
N VAL A 61 3.89 -28.58 -3.80
CA VAL A 61 2.97 -29.63 -4.26
C VAL A 61 3.01 -29.75 -5.77
N ILE A 62 2.94 -28.63 -6.51
CA ILE A 62 2.98 -28.64 -7.99
C ILE A 62 4.31 -29.22 -8.49
N LEU A 63 5.45 -28.69 -8.03
CA LEU A 63 6.77 -29.13 -8.48
C LEU A 63 7.03 -30.61 -8.15
N TYR A 64 6.65 -31.02 -6.93
CA TYR A 64 6.76 -32.42 -6.53
C TYR A 64 5.90 -33.32 -7.41
N SER A 65 4.66 -32.91 -7.70
CA SER A 65 3.72 -33.70 -8.52
C SER A 65 4.21 -33.85 -9.96
N VAL A 66 4.63 -32.75 -10.58
CA VAL A 66 5.18 -32.75 -11.94
C VAL A 66 6.46 -33.60 -12.03
N TRP A 67 7.32 -33.52 -11.01
CA TRP A 67 8.55 -34.33 -11.00
C TRP A 67 8.27 -35.81 -10.73
N LYS A 68 7.38 -36.13 -9.79
CA LYS A 68 7.18 -37.49 -9.28
C LYS A 68 6.27 -38.34 -10.18
N TRP A 69 5.27 -37.74 -10.78
CA TRP A 69 4.22 -38.46 -11.54
C TRP A 69 4.24 -38.16 -13.05
N ARG A 70 5.38 -37.71 -13.56
CA ARG A 70 5.57 -37.56 -14.99
C ARG A 70 5.61 -38.92 -15.66
N VAL A 71 4.74 -39.13 -16.65
CA VAL A 71 4.69 -40.34 -17.47
C VAL A 71 5.30 -40.10 -18.86
N PRO A 72 5.76 -41.12 -19.56
CA PRO A 72 6.16 -41.04 -20.97
C PRO A 72 5.00 -40.56 -21.85
N LEU A 73 5.33 -39.96 -23.02
CA LEU A 73 4.33 -39.42 -23.94
C LEU A 73 3.48 -40.49 -24.63
N ASP A 74 3.92 -41.73 -24.61
CA ASP A 74 3.29 -42.92 -25.19
C ASP A 74 2.53 -43.78 -24.16
N ASP A 75 2.37 -43.29 -22.93
CA ASP A 75 1.60 -43.93 -21.87
C ASP A 75 0.15 -43.45 -21.93
N ASP A 76 -0.73 -44.25 -22.51
CA ASP A 76 -2.18 -44.01 -22.59
C ASP A 76 -2.99 -44.61 -21.42
N ALA A 77 -2.31 -45.08 -20.35
CA ALA A 77 -2.97 -45.67 -19.20
C ALA A 77 -3.77 -44.64 -18.41
N ASP A 78 -5.00 -45.00 -18.06
CA ASP A 78 -5.84 -44.18 -17.17
C ASP A 78 -5.22 -44.07 -15.77
N GLY A 79 -5.35 -42.88 -15.18
CA GLY A 79 -4.94 -42.67 -13.80
C GLY A 79 -5.81 -43.43 -12.79
N PRO A 80 -5.38 -43.58 -11.52
CA PRO A 80 -6.18 -44.24 -10.48
C PRO A 80 -7.53 -43.51 -10.28
N PRO A 81 -8.65 -44.25 -10.08
CA PRO A 81 -9.99 -43.67 -9.93
C PRO A 81 -10.19 -43.00 -8.54
N ILE A 82 -9.51 -41.89 -8.32
CA ILE A 82 -9.61 -41.10 -7.08
C ILE A 82 -10.53 -39.89 -7.38
N HIS A 83 -11.66 -39.81 -6.68
CA HIS A 83 -12.70 -38.80 -6.95
C HIS A 83 -12.82 -37.69 -5.93
N GLY A 84 -12.00 -37.68 -4.87
CA GLY A 84 -12.01 -36.59 -3.86
C GLY A 84 -11.51 -37.06 -2.50
N HIS A 85 -11.33 -36.09 -1.62
CA HIS A 85 -10.98 -36.31 -0.21
C HIS A 85 -11.55 -35.18 0.65
N THR A 86 -12.76 -35.41 1.19
CA THR A 86 -13.55 -34.40 1.92
C THR A 86 -12.74 -33.62 2.97
N GLY A 87 -11.85 -34.30 3.73
CA GLY A 87 -11.03 -33.62 4.73
C GLY A 87 -10.04 -32.62 4.13
N LEU A 88 -9.44 -32.93 2.96
CA LEU A 88 -8.58 -31.99 2.23
C LEU A 88 -9.39 -30.85 1.62
N GLU A 89 -10.56 -31.13 1.08
CA GLU A 89 -11.47 -30.14 0.50
C GLU A 89 -11.89 -29.10 1.54
N ILE A 90 -12.29 -29.57 2.72
CA ILE A 90 -12.61 -28.68 3.84
C ILE A 90 -11.37 -27.86 4.25
N ALA A 91 -10.20 -28.48 4.35
CA ALA A 91 -9.00 -27.80 4.80
C ALA A 91 -8.56 -26.70 3.83
N TRP A 92 -8.52 -26.96 2.51
CA TRP A 92 -8.09 -25.96 1.54
C TRP A 92 -9.15 -24.87 1.26
N THR A 93 -10.38 -25.07 1.69
CA THR A 93 -11.42 -24.02 1.67
C THR A 93 -11.38 -23.21 2.97
N ALA A 94 -11.39 -23.86 4.13
CA ALA A 94 -11.49 -23.17 5.42
C ALA A 94 -10.22 -22.37 5.77
N VAL A 95 -9.03 -22.92 5.53
CA VAL A 95 -7.78 -22.23 5.89
C VAL A 95 -7.60 -20.92 5.12
N PRO A 96 -7.67 -20.88 3.78
CA PRO A 96 -7.61 -19.60 3.05
C PRO A 96 -8.74 -18.63 3.42
N ALA A 97 -9.96 -19.13 3.65
CA ALA A 97 -11.07 -18.28 4.05
C ALA A 97 -10.79 -17.58 5.39
N ILE A 98 -10.30 -18.31 6.39
CA ILE A 98 -9.93 -17.74 7.70
C ILE A 98 -8.83 -16.70 7.54
N LEU A 99 -7.80 -16.96 6.74
CA LEU A 99 -6.69 -16.03 6.50
C LEU A 99 -7.17 -14.73 5.83
N VAL A 100 -8.03 -14.82 4.81
CA VAL A 100 -8.59 -13.64 4.12
C VAL A 100 -9.51 -12.85 5.07
N ILE A 101 -10.32 -13.52 5.87
CA ILE A 101 -11.18 -12.85 6.87
C ILE A 101 -10.30 -12.11 7.90
N ALA A 102 -9.25 -12.76 8.41
CA ALA A 102 -8.32 -12.13 9.36
C ALA A 102 -7.65 -10.89 8.75
N LEU A 103 -7.16 -10.98 7.51
CA LEU A 103 -6.59 -9.85 6.79
C LEU A 103 -7.61 -8.72 6.61
N GLY A 104 -8.86 -9.05 6.24
CA GLY A 104 -9.95 -8.09 6.10
C GLY A 104 -10.26 -7.35 7.40
N ILE A 105 -10.31 -8.06 8.53
CA ILE A 105 -10.53 -7.46 9.85
C ILE A 105 -9.39 -6.50 10.22
N VAL A 106 -8.13 -6.93 10.09
CA VAL A 106 -6.96 -6.08 10.40
C VAL A 106 -6.95 -4.85 9.50
N SER A 107 -7.21 -5.00 8.20
CA SER A 107 -7.28 -3.88 7.25
C SER A 107 -8.41 -2.89 7.61
N ALA A 108 -9.58 -3.37 8.03
CA ALA A 108 -10.68 -2.52 8.45
C ALA A 108 -10.36 -1.73 9.74
N ILE A 109 -9.65 -2.35 10.70
CA ILE A 109 -9.18 -1.67 11.92
C ILE A 109 -8.22 -0.56 11.56
N VAL A 110 -7.17 -0.83 10.78
CA VAL A 110 -6.17 0.18 10.37
C VAL A 110 -6.80 1.28 9.54
N MET A 111 -7.72 0.97 8.64
CA MET A 111 -8.45 1.98 7.88
C MET A 111 -9.27 2.88 8.80
N SER A 112 -9.92 2.32 9.82
CA SER A 112 -10.67 3.10 10.82
C SER A 112 -9.75 3.98 11.67
N GLU A 113 -8.56 3.50 12.03
CA GLU A 113 -7.57 4.28 12.78
C GLU A 113 -7.01 5.42 11.94
N ASN A 114 -6.62 5.15 10.68
CA ASN A 114 -6.11 6.16 9.75
C ASN A 114 -7.17 7.23 9.37
N GLY A 115 -8.45 6.94 9.53
CA GLY A 115 -9.55 7.88 9.29
C GLY A 115 -10.00 8.66 10.51
N ARG A 116 -9.39 8.42 11.69
CA ARG A 116 -9.79 9.09 12.96
C ARG A 116 -8.94 10.31 13.22
N ALA A 117 -9.53 11.49 13.02
CA ALA A 117 -8.86 12.77 13.27
C ALA A 117 -8.52 12.97 14.75
N GLY A 118 -7.34 13.48 15.02
CA GLY A 118 -6.92 13.99 16.31
C GLY A 118 -7.51 15.38 16.64
N ASP A 119 -7.02 15.96 17.73
CA ASP A 119 -7.45 17.29 18.16
C ASP A 119 -6.76 18.39 17.31
N ARG A 120 -7.52 19.13 16.54
CA ARG A 120 -7.06 20.30 15.75
C ARG A 120 -5.96 19.99 14.70
N PRO A 121 -6.23 19.12 13.73
CA PRO A 121 -5.33 18.89 12.61
C PRO A 121 -5.13 20.15 11.78
N LEU A 122 -3.96 20.35 11.20
CA LEU A 122 -3.67 21.41 10.22
C LEU A 122 -4.58 21.25 9.00
N GLN A 123 -5.37 22.28 8.66
CA GLN A 123 -6.30 22.22 7.54
C GLN A 123 -5.59 22.61 6.22
N VAL A 124 -5.49 21.66 5.28
CA VAL A 124 -4.86 21.86 3.96
C VAL A 124 -5.82 21.41 2.87
N ASN A 125 -6.20 22.34 1.99
CA ASN A 125 -6.95 21.99 0.79
C ASN A 125 -5.98 21.74 -0.36
N ALA A 126 -5.99 20.52 -0.92
CA ALA A 126 -5.22 20.15 -2.10
C ALA A 126 -6.13 20.23 -3.32
N ILE A 127 -5.85 21.19 -4.21
CA ILE A 127 -6.67 21.51 -5.38
C ILE A 127 -5.93 21.06 -6.63
N GLY A 128 -6.51 20.06 -7.34
CA GLY A 128 -6.00 19.58 -8.63
C GLY A 128 -6.52 20.43 -9.79
N GLN A 129 -5.63 20.73 -10.73
CA GLN A 129 -5.93 21.37 -12.00
C GLN A 129 -4.94 20.88 -13.05
N GLN A 130 -5.34 20.73 -14.30
CA GLN A 130 -4.46 20.33 -15.40
C GLN A 130 -3.39 21.40 -15.69
N PHE A 131 -2.10 21.19 -15.38
CA PHE A 131 -1.48 20.02 -14.80
C PHE A 131 -0.64 20.43 -13.57
N ALA A 132 -1.28 20.94 -12.54
CA ALA A 132 -0.63 21.50 -11.36
C ALA A 132 -1.44 21.24 -10.08
N TRP A 133 -0.76 21.28 -8.94
CA TRP A 133 -1.37 21.26 -7.62
C TRP A 133 -1.29 22.64 -6.97
N LYS A 134 -2.33 23.00 -6.22
CA LYS A 134 -2.35 24.17 -5.33
C LYS A 134 -2.72 23.69 -3.94
N PHE A 135 -2.03 24.22 -2.93
CA PHE A 135 -2.25 23.89 -1.52
C PHE A 135 -2.69 25.15 -0.79
N LYS A 136 -3.89 25.12 -0.20
CA LYS A 136 -4.48 26.23 0.52
C LYS A 136 -4.55 25.88 2.02
N TYR A 137 -3.96 26.72 2.84
CA TYR A 137 -3.88 26.55 4.29
C TYR A 137 -4.94 27.44 4.97
N SER A 138 -6.08 26.83 5.33
CA SER A 138 -7.25 27.57 5.85
C SER A 138 -6.95 28.21 7.21
N ASP A 139 -6.15 27.57 8.05
CA ASP A 139 -5.76 28.09 9.38
C ASP A 139 -4.85 29.32 9.30
N TYR A 140 -4.31 29.63 8.13
CA TYR A 140 -3.35 30.72 7.90
C TYR A 140 -3.86 31.78 6.92
N GLY A 141 -5.17 32.07 6.96
CA GLY A 141 -5.79 33.12 6.15
C GLY A 141 -5.84 32.75 4.66
N ASP A 142 -6.10 31.49 4.38
CA ASP A 142 -6.22 30.98 3.02
C ASP A 142 -4.92 31.10 2.19
N LEU A 143 -3.76 31.10 2.86
CA LEU A 143 -2.46 31.07 2.19
C LEU A 143 -2.41 29.98 1.13
N THR A 144 -2.19 30.36 -0.14
CA THR A 144 -2.20 29.42 -1.27
C THR A 144 -0.84 29.36 -1.93
N THR A 145 -0.30 28.15 -2.10
CA THR A 145 1.02 27.90 -2.68
C THR A 145 0.99 26.73 -3.67
N GLY A 146 2.03 26.61 -4.53
CA GLY A 146 2.25 25.45 -5.39
C GLY A 146 3.14 24.37 -4.75
N GLU A 147 3.59 24.57 -3.52
CA GLU A 147 4.41 23.65 -2.75
C GLU A 147 3.67 23.27 -1.48
N LEU A 148 3.70 21.99 -1.13
CA LEU A 148 3.17 21.49 0.12
C LEU A 148 4.24 21.57 1.21
N VAL A 149 3.98 22.28 2.29
CA VAL A 149 4.87 22.34 3.46
C VAL A 149 4.12 21.90 4.70
N LEU A 150 4.65 20.94 5.44
CA LEU A 150 4.02 20.37 6.63
C LEU A 150 4.99 20.36 7.81
N PRO A 151 4.54 20.68 9.01
CA PRO A 151 5.35 20.49 10.21
C PRO A 151 5.39 18.99 10.58
N VAL A 152 6.56 18.51 10.98
CA VAL A 152 6.75 17.14 11.48
C VAL A 152 5.97 16.92 12.77
N ASN A 153 5.45 15.71 12.98
CA ASN A 153 4.67 15.28 14.15
C ASN A 153 3.39 16.10 14.40
N ARG A 154 2.87 16.77 13.39
CA ARG A 154 1.58 17.43 13.46
C ARG A 154 0.65 16.85 12.40
N GLU A 155 -0.48 16.31 12.82
CA GLU A 155 -1.50 15.80 11.92
C GLU A 155 -2.00 16.90 10.96
N ALA A 156 -2.09 16.59 9.69
CA ALA A 156 -2.71 17.40 8.66
C ALA A 156 -3.94 16.68 8.11
N LYS A 157 -5.06 17.41 8.07
CA LYS A 157 -6.26 16.98 7.35
C LYS A 157 -6.24 17.60 5.95
N PHE A 158 -6.10 16.75 4.98
CA PHE A 158 -6.21 17.15 3.58
C PHE A 158 -7.66 17.05 3.13
N THR A 159 -8.16 18.12 2.52
CA THR A 159 -9.40 18.11 1.74
C THR A 159 -9.03 18.27 0.28
N MET A 160 -9.32 17.26 -0.54
CA MET A 160 -9.00 17.25 -1.96
C MET A 160 -10.21 17.65 -2.79
N THR A 161 -9.99 18.51 -3.79
CA THR A 161 -10.94 18.90 -4.83
C THR A 161 -10.24 19.06 -6.17
N ALA A 162 -10.99 19.09 -7.25
CA ALA A 162 -10.47 19.43 -8.57
C ALA A 162 -11.36 20.48 -9.26
N VAL A 163 -10.77 21.29 -10.14
CA VAL A 163 -11.51 22.33 -10.87
C VAL A 163 -11.93 21.93 -12.28
N ASP A 164 -11.37 20.85 -12.82
CA ASP A 164 -11.56 20.42 -14.22
C ASP A 164 -11.91 18.94 -14.37
N VAL A 165 -10.96 18.03 -14.19
CA VAL A 165 -11.12 16.58 -14.31
C VAL A 165 -10.75 15.90 -13.00
N ILE A 166 -10.92 14.59 -12.90
CA ILE A 166 -10.46 13.82 -11.75
C ILE A 166 -8.93 13.75 -11.74
N HIS A 167 -8.33 14.04 -10.60
CA HIS A 167 -6.93 13.80 -10.26
C HIS A 167 -6.86 12.91 -9.01
N SER A 168 -5.68 12.44 -8.62
CA SER A 168 -5.50 11.77 -7.34
C SER A 168 -4.27 12.30 -6.63
N PHE A 169 -4.46 12.84 -5.44
CA PHE A 169 -3.37 13.34 -4.59
C PHE A 169 -2.63 12.17 -3.96
N TRP A 170 -1.33 12.11 -4.16
CA TRP A 170 -0.49 11.06 -3.60
C TRP A 170 0.92 11.59 -3.29
N VAL A 171 1.34 11.43 -2.05
CA VAL A 171 2.75 11.47 -1.66
C VAL A 171 3.14 10.03 -1.35
N PRO A 172 3.96 9.36 -2.18
CA PRO A 172 4.30 7.94 -2.01
C PRO A 172 4.80 7.58 -0.61
N ASN A 173 5.59 8.45 0.00
CA ASN A 173 6.16 8.27 1.33
C ASN A 173 5.15 8.44 2.48
N PHE A 174 3.94 8.93 2.20
CA PHE A 174 2.85 9.00 3.18
C PHE A 174 1.87 7.82 3.09
N GLY A 175 2.03 6.94 2.07
CA GLY A 175 1.35 5.67 1.92
C GLY A 175 -0.11 5.74 1.50
N GLN A 176 -0.76 6.89 1.60
CA GLN A 176 -2.16 7.10 1.25
C GLN A 176 -2.29 7.92 -0.03
N LYS A 177 -3.30 7.62 -0.83
CA LYS A 177 -3.74 8.45 -1.94
C LYS A 177 -5.25 8.64 -1.89
N MET A 178 -5.72 9.76 -2.43
CA MET A 178 -7.14 10.06 -2.49
C MET A 178 -7.45 10.88 -3.73
N ASP A 179 -8.56 10.56 -4.37
CA ASP A 179 -9.00 11.24 -5.57
C ASP A 179 -9.48 12.65 -5.26
N ALA A 180 -9.10 13.60 -6.12
CA ALA A 180 -9.59 14.95 -6.17
C ALA A 180 -10.62 15.04 -7.30
N VAL A 181 -11.90 15.11 -6.94
CA VAL A 181 -13.03 15.00 -7.88
C VAL A 181 -13.72 16.35 -8.00
N PRO A 182 -14.05 16.84 -9.24
CA PRO A 182 -14.80 18.06 -9.40
C PRO A 182 -16.17 18.01 -8.69
N GLY A 183 -16.43 18.99 -7.84
CA GLY A 183 -17.70 19.10 -7.11
C GLY A 183 -17.87 18.17 -5.90
N ILE A 184 -16.85 17.38 -5.58
CA ILE A 184 -16.86 16.50 -4.40
C ILE A 184 -15.62 16.78 -3.55
N GLU A 185 -15.81 16.88 -2.23
CA GLU A 185 -14.71 16.97 -1.27
C GLU A 185 -14.40 15.56 -0.73
N THR A 186 -13.16 15.14 -0.89
CA THR A 186 -12.64 13.91 -0.27
C THR A 186 -11.59 14.26 0.77
N THR A 187 -11.36 13.40 1.76
CA THR A 187 -10.43 13.72 2.85
C THR A 187 -9.52 12.55 3.20
N ILE A 188 -8.26 12.87 3.56
CA ILE A 188 -7.34 11.97 4.27
C ILE A 188 -6.65 12.71 5.41
N LEU A 189 -6.16 11.93 6.37
CA LEU A 189 -5.32 12.39 7.47
C LEU A 189 -3.90 11.90 7.25
N VAL A 190 -2.92 12.75 7.52
CA VAL A 190 -1.50 12.40 7.44
C VAL A 190 -0.75 13.05 8.59
N THR A 191 -0.03 12.24 9.35
CA THR A 191 0.87 12.69 10.41
C THR A 191 2.32 12.46 9.96
N PRO A 192 2.99 13.47 9.39
CA PRO A 192 4.36 13.33 8.93
C PRO A 192 5.31 13.03 10.10
N THR A 193 6.16 12.01 9.96
CA THR A 193 7.09 11.58 11.02
C THR A 193 8.54 11.90 10.73
N ARG A 194 8.86 12.35 9.52
CA ARG A 194 10.25 12.52 9.05
C ARG A 194 10.42 13.83 8.30
N VAL A 195 11.29 14.70 8.80
CA VAL A 195 11.77 15.90 8.08
C VAL A 195 12.46 15.47 6.79
N GLY A 196 12.16 16.15 5.68
CA GLY A 196 12.73 15.86 4.37
C GLY A 196 11.94 16.45 3.21
N GLU A 197 12.46 16.21 2.02
CA GLU A 197 11.80 16.58 0.76
C GLU A 197 11.16 15.35 0.13
N TYR A 198 9.95 15.50 -0.32
CA TYR A 198 9.10 14.48 -0.93
C TYR A 198 8.44 15.04 -2.19
N GLU A 199 7.75 14.20 -2.90
CA GLU A 199 7.06 14.60 -4.13
C GLU A 199 5.57 14.30 -4.02
N VAL A 200 4.73 15.27 -4.41
CA VAL A 200 3.32 15.04 -4.70
C VAL A 200 3.20 14.60 -6.15
N VAL A 201 2.53 13.50 -6.39
CA VAL A 201 2.31 12.89 -7.71
C VAL A 201 0.81 12.82 -7.97
N CYS A 202 0.38 13.13 -9.19
CA CYS A 202 -0.97 12.81 -9.63
C CYS A 202 -1.05 11.30 -9.92
N ALA A 203 -1.94 10.59 -9.22
CA ALA A 203 -2.10 9.14 -9.32
C ALA A 203 -3.37 8.70 -10.08
N GLU A 204 -4.05 9.63 -10.78
CA GLU A 204 -5.20 9.35 -11.65
C GLU A 204 -5.01 10.03 -13.01
N LEU A 205 -5.26 9.31 -14.11
CA LEU A 205 -5.04 9.79 -15.46
C LEU A 205 -5.92 11.02 -15.75
N CYS A 206 -5.30 12.20 -15.81
CA CYS A 206 -5.97 13.49 -15.95
C CYS A 206 -5.74 14.18 -17.29
N GLY A 207 -5.04 13.56 -18.24
CA GLY A 207 -4.78 14.10 -19.58
C GLY A 207 -3.32 14.00 -20.01
N LEU A 208 -2.93 14.73 -21.06
CA LEU A 208 -1.60 14.62 -21.69
C LEU A 208 -0.43 14.96 -20.76
N GLY A 209 -0.63 15.88 -19.80
CA GLY A 209 0.39 16.28 -18.83
C GLY A 209 0.36 15.46 -17.54
N HIS A 210 -0.42 14.39 -17.45
CA HIS A 210 -0.56 13.57 -16.23
C HIS A 210 0.78 13.13 -15.63
N ALA A 211 1.68 12.61 -16.43
CA ALA A 211 2.98 12.11 -15.96
C ALA A 211 3.91 13.21 -15.38
N THR A 212 3.67 14.46 -15.76
CA THR A 212 4.44 15.63 -15.30
C THR A 212 3.73 16.45 -14.23
N MET A 213 2.49 16.08 -13.88
CA MET A 213 1.72 16.77 -12.84
C MET A 213 2.24 16.39 -11.45
N ARG A 214 3.22 17.15 -10.99
CA ARG A 214 3.94 16.95 -9.73
C ARG A 214 4.04 18.27 -8.97
N ALA A 215 4.25 18.16 -7.63
CA ALA A 215 4.60 19.29 -6.79
C ALA A 215 5.62 18.87 -5.74
N LYS A 216 6.37 19.82 -5.19
CA LYS A 216 7.22 19.56 -4.03
C LYS A 216 6.39 19.42 -2.79
N ALA A 217 6.77 18.48 -1.91
CA ALA A 217 6.28 18.36 -0.55
C ALA A 217 7.49 18.41 0.39
N ARG A 218 7.48 19.32 1.35
CA ARG A 218 8.49 19.40 2.40
C ARG A 218 7.88 19.15 3.76
N VAL A 219 8.50 18.29 4.53
CA VAL A 219 8.26 18.15 5.95
C VAL A 219 9.39 18.86 6.68
N VAL A 220 9.04 19.81 7.54
CA VAL A 220 9.97 20.70 8.22
C VAL A 220 9.70 20.69 9.73
N THR A 221 10.58 21.30 10.53
CA THR A 221 10.28 21.53 11.95
C THR A 221 9.13 22.55 12.12
N GLN A 222 8.49 22.58 13.29
CA GLN A 222 7.42 23.57 13.55
C GLN A 222 7.93 25.01 13.42
N ALA A 223 9.16 25.30 13.85
CA ALA A 223 9.75 26.64 13.75
C ALA A 223 9.96 27.07 12.29
N GLU A 224 10.51 26.18 11.45
CA GLU A 224 10.69 26.42 10.01
C GLU A 224 9.35 26.57 9.28
N PHE A 225 8.32 25.84 9.71
CA PHE A 225 6.98 26.01 9.18
C PHE A 225 6.40 27.38 9.49
N ASP A 226 6.55 27.85 10.74
CA ASP A 226 6.06 29.16 11.18
C ASP A 226 6.79 30.30 10.44
N GLU A 227 8.10 30.20 10.25
CA GLU A 227 8.90 31.13 9.43
C GLU A 227 8.43 31.16 7.98
N TRP A 228 8.24 29.99 7.38
CA TRP A 228 7.73 29.87 6.02
C TRP A 228 6.35 30.51 5.84
N VAL A 229 5.44 30.31 6.80
CA VAL A 229 4.11 30.96 6.78
C VAL A 229 4.24 32.49 6.84
N GLN A 230 5.12 33.01 7.69
CA GLN A 230 5.36 34.45 7.78
C GLN A 230 5.93 35.02 6.47
N GLU A 231 6.93 34.37 5.91
CA GLU A 231 7.53 34.76 4.62
C GLU A 231 6.51 34.81 3.49
N LYS A 232 5.62 33.81 3.40
CA LYS A 232 4.61 33.73 2.33
C LYS A 232 3.44 34.69 2.50
N ARG A 233 3.27 35.25 3.68
CA ARG A 233 2.21 36.25 3.99
C ARG A 233 2.70 37.69 3.90
N ALA A 234 4.01 37.93 3.85
CA ALA A 234 4.62 39.23 3.69
C ALA A 234 4.54 39.71 2.23
#